data_64f03a2c985eefbaa8dcf71aad006aee
#
_entry.id   64f03a2c985eefbaa8dcf71aad006aee
#
_cell.length_a   1.000
_cell.length_b   1.000
_cell.length_c   1.000
_cell.angle_alpha   90.00
_cell.angle_beta   90.00
_cell.angle_gamma   90.00
#
_symmetry.space_group_name_H-M   'P 1'
#
loop_
_entity.id
_entity.type
_entity.pdbx_description
1 polymer ?
#
loop_
_entity_poly.entity_id
_entity_poly.type
_entity_poly.pdbx_seq_one_letter_code
_entity_poly.pdbx_strand_id
1 'polypeptide(L)'
;MKGFLQKAKAEWKDRSQREEPGQHQQHQEHHQPHGPPSHCPPAGHQNHGGINEPTALDILRYRYHYGTNLGSVYVIERWLQPSRFPDGAEGSSELAAVVAWVDREGIDCARRKFEQHWSSIVTDAAIGWLVNEAKCTTIRLPIGYYDLPGPEFTRGTPFEPYAQVYCGAWNSIRSLIYRLRERSIGVMLDLHALPGGANAQEHSGTNSGRAEFWHSDFNRALGIRCAQFIAHEARSGLGIAGIQLVNEAEWESHRMYEWYDEAVAAVSAIDPSIPVVISDGWNLDKAVEYSLRTNSVYAEHPKTPVVVDTHFYWAFTDADKQKSPQQIIQEVGTKLGQLDGKEGSVIDRGAIQTIVGEYSCVLTEDSWAKGGGVPKEELVKKFGEAQSRRYQQRAGGSYFWTWKMDWMPGGEWGFKAQTDAKNIVPPQHAILGSGEKARRLDRAKSEQDGRKQQAFQQHVNYWNQVDPNGTYEHEKYEYGWHVGYSDAMAFFEGRDTQGDRIGMLELWVLKRIRESGYRGGFTWLFEQGLRKGVSDFYSAIGI
;
A
#
# COMPACT_ATOMS: atom_id res chain seq x y z
N MET A 1 -5.26 26.97 4.95
CA MET A 1 -3.84 26.58 4.96
C MET A 1 -3.07 27.04 6.20
N LYS A 2 -3.01 28.35 6.58
CA LYS A 2 -2.30 28.78 7.79
C LYS A 2 -2.81 28.18 9.10
N GLY A 3 -4.12 27.98 9.29
CA GLY A 3 -4.69 27.38 10.50
C GLY A 3 -4.45 25.88 10.63
N PHE A 4 -4.42 25.16 9.53
CA PHE A 4 -4.11 23.73 9.44
C PHE A 4 -2.67 23.42 9.87
N LEU A 5 -1.73 24.23 9.39
CA LEU A 5 -0.31 24.13 9.72
C LEU A 5 0.00 24.47 11.21
N GLN A 6 -0.82 25.33 11.84
CA GLN A 6 -0.60 25.71 13.23
C GLN A 6 -1.09 24.66 14.23
N LYS A 7 -2.16 23.92 13.93
CA LYS A 7 -2.72 22.91 14.84
C LYS A 7 -1.90 21.62 14.84
N ALA A 8 -1.48 21.16 13.67
CA ALA A 8 -0.52 20.05 13.55
C ALA A 8 0.83 20.34 14.24
N LYS A 9 1.26 21.62 14.27
CA LYS A 9 2.45 22.09 14.98
C LYS A 9 2.38 21.94 16.50
N ALA A 10 1.23 22.19 17.13
CA ALA A 10 1.11 22.18 18.59
C ALA A 10 1.22 20.75 19.14
N GLU A 11 0.64 19.80 18.48
CA GLU A 11 0.59 18.40 18.91
C GLU A 11 1.92 17.67 18.70
N TRP A 12 2.68 18.05 17.64
CA TRP A 12 3.99 17.45 17.38
C TRP A 12 5.11 18.02 18.24
N LYS A 13 5.03 19.29 18.64
CA LYS A 13 6.04 19.96 19.46
C LYS A 13 6.12 19.37 20.89
N ASP A 14 5.00 18.87 21.41
CA ASP A 14 4.94 18.22 22.73
C ASP A 14 5.57 16.81 22.70
N ARG A 15 5.66 16.19 21.52
CA ARG A 15 6.17 14.82 21.31
C ARG A 15 7.69 14.75 21.11
N SER A 16 8.28 15.71 20.36
CA SER A 16 9.72 15.70 20.05
C SER A 16 10.63 16.07 21.24
N GLN A 17 10.07 16.56 22.35
CA GLN A 17 10.83 16.91 23.55
C GLN A 17 10.99 15.74 24.56
N ARG A 18 10.40 14.58 24.30
CA ARG A 18 10.44 13.42 25.23
C ARG A 18 11.43 12.31 24.86
N GLU A 19 12.17 12.44 23.78
CA GLU A 19 13.20 11.47 23.41
C GLU A 19 14.61 12.04 23.59
N GLU A 20 15.21 11.78 24.75
CA GLU A 20 16.66 11.82 24.90
C GLU A 20 17.29 10.53 24.35
N PRO A 21 18.40 10.61 23.61
CA PRO A 21 19.02 9.42 23.04
C PRO A 21 19.74 8.61 24.11
N GLY A 22 19.17 7.46 24.48
CA GLY A 22 19.85 6.44 25.25
C GLY A 22 21.03 5.88 24.46
N GLN A 23 22.23 5.96 25.04
CA GLN A 23 23.45 5.35 24.51
C GLN A 23 23.28 3.83 24.46
N HIS A 24 23.17 3.26 23.26
CA HIS A 24 23.32 1.81 23.08
C HIS A 24 24.78 1.45 22.90
N GLN A 25 25.32 0.78 23.93
CA GLN A 25 26.56 0.01 23.83
C GLN A 25 26.33 -1.18 22.90
N GLN A 26 27.19 -1.28 21.88
CA GLN A 26 27.26 -2.45 21.00
C GLN A 26 27.79 -3.66 21.79
N HIS A 27 26.93 -4.62 22.09
CA HIS A 27 27.34 -5.97 22.42
C HIS A 27 27.24 -6.82 21.14
N GLN A 28 28.41 -7.23 20.65
CA GLN A 28 28.52 -8.30 19.66
C GLN A 28 28.27 -9.62 20.37
N GLU A 29 27.09 -10.21 20.21
CA GLU A 29 26.85 -11.60 20.57
C GLU A 29 27.06 -12.52 19.37
N HIS A 30 28.03 -13.38 19.50
CA HIS A 30 28.24 -14.52 18.62
C HIS A 30 27.10 -15.52 18.80
N HIS A 31 26.19 -15.61 17.82
CA HIS A 31 25.24 -16.72 17.76
C HIS A 31 25.94 -18.00 17.29
N GLN A 32 26.11 -18.94 18.20
CA GLN A 32 26.32 -20.34 17.87
C GLN A 32 24.99 -20.97 17.44
N PRO A 33 24.97 -21.83 16.41
CA PRO A 33 23.73 -22.50 15.98
C PRO A 33 23.31 -23.55 17.01
N HIS A 34 22.11 -23.44 17.52
CA HIS A 34 21.47 -24.47 18.32
C HIS A 34 21.18 -25.70 17.46
N GLY A 35 21.64 -26.86 17.91
CA GLY A 35 21.40 -28.16 17.29
C GLY A 35 19.92 -28.57 17.31
N PRO A 36 19.49 -29.47 16.42
CA PRO A 36 18.09 -29.80 16.22
C PRO A 36 17.50 -30.60 17.39
N PRO A 37 16.19 -30.41 17.72
CA PRO A 37 15.50 -31.30 18.64
C PRO A 37 15.25 -32.64 17.96
N SER A 38 15.53 -33.71 18.69
CA SER A 38 15.42 -35.11 18.27
C SER A 38 13.97 -35.60 18.14
N HIS A 39 13.74 -36.40 17.08
CA HIS A 39 12.65 -37.34 16.84
C HIS A 39 11.28 -36.76 16.47
N CYS A 40 11.07 -36.63 15.14
CA CYS A 40 9.76 -36.82 14.52
C CYS A 40 9.73 -38.13 13.71
N PRO A 41 8.59 -38.83 13.66
CA PRO A 41 8.45 -40.06 12.86
C PRO A 41 8.50 -39.74 11.35
N PRO A 42 8.84 -40.69 10.47
CA PRO A 42 8.99 -40.47 9.05
C PRO A 42 7.64 -40.04 8.43
N ALA A 43 7.66 -38.88 7.77
CA ALA A 43 6.52 -38.38 7.03
C ALA A 43 6.24 -39.27 5.82
N GLY A 44 5.02 -39.81 5.74
CA GLY A 44 4.53 -40.49 4.55
C GLY A 44 4.57 -39.56 3.35
N HIS A 45 4.87 -40.09 2.18
CA HIS A 45 4.81 -39.38 0.90
C HIS A 45 3.42 -38.76 0.69
N GLN A 46 3.31 -37.47 0.94
CA GLN A 46 2.12 -36.72 0.58
C GLN A 46 2.18 -36.43 -0.91
N ASN A 47 1.14 -36.84 -1.66
CA ASN A 47 0.91 -36.42 -3.02
C ASN A 47 0.78 -34.89 -3.03
N HIS A 48 1.82 -34.20 -3.50
CA HIS A 48 1.82 -32.77 -3.67
C HIS A 48 0.96 -32.40 -4.89
N GLY A 49 -0.29 -31.99 -4.66
CA GLY A 49 -1.04 -31.21 -5.65
C GLY A 49 -0.20 -29.99 -5.99
N GLY A 50 0.20 -29.83 -7.26
CA GLY A 50 1.07 -28.74 -7.68
C GLY A 50 0.47 -27.37 -7.33
N ILE A 51 1.33 -26.37 -7.01
CA ILE A 51 0.92 -24.98 -6.85
C ILE A 51 0.38 -24.48 -8.20
N ASN A 52 -0.83 -23.91 -8.19
CA ASN A 52 -1.43 -23.34 -9.40
C ASN A 52 -0.70 -22.07 -9.87
N GLU A 53 -0.79 -21.78 -11.16
CA GLU A 53 -0.32 -20.51 -11.69
C GLU A 53 -1.03 -19.31 -11.05
N PRO A 54 -0.37 -18.12 -10.98
CA PRO A 54 -0.99 -16.91 -10.49
C PRO A 54 -2.25 -16.56 -11.28
N THR A 55 -3.36 -16.31 -10.60
CA THR A 55 -4.56 -15.80 -11.24
C THR A 55 -4.42 -14.31 -11.60
N ALA A 56 -5.28 -13.81 -12.50
CA ALA A 56 -5.34 -12.37 -12.79
C ALA A 56 -5.58 -11.52 -11.53
N LEU A 57 -6.33 -12.07 -10.55
CA LEU A 57 -6.57 -11.41 -9.27
C LEU A 57 -5.34 -11.43 -8.38
N ASP A 58 -4.56 -12.51 -8.38
CA ASP A 58 -3.27 -12.56 -7.67
C ASP A 58 -2.30 -11.51 -8.24
N ILE A 59 -2.19 -11.43 -9.57
CA ILE A 59 -1.33 -10.43 -10.22
C ILE A 59 -1.78 -9.01 -9.83
N LEU A 60 -3.08 -8.73 -9.85
CA LEU A 60 -3.62 -7.43 -9.48
C LEU A 60 -3.32 -7.06 -8.02
N ARG A 61 -3.36 -8.04 -7.10
CA ARG A 61 -3.18 -7.84 -5.64
C ARG A 61 -1.72 -7.75 -5.22
N TYR A 62 -0.81 -8.51 -5.88
CA TYR A 62 0.58 -8.65 -5.43
C TYR A 62 1.63 -8.01 -6.34
N ARG A 63 1.22 -7.43 -7.49
CA ARG A 63 2.15 -6.66 -8.34
C ARG A 63 2.67 -5.42 -7.63
N TYR A 64 3.68 -4.76 -8.20
CA TYR A 64 4.12 -3.46 -7.70
C TYR A 64 3.02 -2.40 -7.94
N HIS A 65 2.52 -1.81 -6.87
CA HIS A 65 1.51 -0.78 -6.93
C HIS A 65 2.16 0.58 -7.20
N TYR A 66 2.00 1.09 -8.42
CA TYR A 66 2.46 2.41 -8.80
C TYR A 66 1.29 3.27 -9.27
N GLY A 67 1.09 4.42 -8.62
CA GLY A 67 -0.02 5.29 -9.00
C GLY A 67 -0.16 6.54 -8.15
N THR A 68 -1.40 6.96 -8.00
CA THR A 68 -1.77 8.17 -7.29
C THR A 68 -3.00 7.94 -6.43
N ASN A 69 -3.22 8.84 -5.48
CA ASN A 69 -4.49 8.97 -4.79
C ASN A 69 -5.50 9.71 -5.68
N LEU A 70 -6.73 9.24 -5.73
CA LEU A 70 -7.88 10.01 -6.22
C LEU A 70 -8.48 10.78 -5.05
N GLY A 71 -7.69 11.66 -4.47
CA GLY A 71 -8.11 12.50 -3.36
C GLY A 71 -9.25 13.42 -3.79
N SER A 72 -10.16 13.72 -2.83
CA SER A 72 -11.27 14.62 -3.02
C SER A 72 -12.27 14.25 -4.14
N VAL A 73 -12.40 12.94 -4.43
CA VAL A 73 -13.48 12.41 -5.30
C VAL A 73 -14.68 12.00 -4.46
N TYR A 74 -14.49 11.17 -3.42
CA TYR A 74 -15.55 10.70 -2.51
C TYR A 74 -15.36 11.20 -1.07
N VAL A 75 -14.16 11.68 -0.70
CA VAL A 75 -13.92 12.42 0.53
C VAL A 75 -13.44 13.80 0.13
N ILE A 76 -14.36 14.78 0.13
CA ILE A 76 -14.10 16.13 -0.38
C ILE A 76 -13.34 16.96 0.67
N GLU A 77 -12.26 17.57 0.22
CA GLU A 77 -11.42 18.47 1.02
C GLU A 77 -11.42 19.87 0.41
N ARG A 78 -11.71 20.89 1.23
CA ARG A 78 -11.86 22.27 0.74
C ARG A 78 -10.61 22.80 0.02
N TRP A 79 -9.43 22.44 0.46
CA TRP A 79 -8.20 22.93 -0.16
C TRP A 79 -7.94 22.33 -1.56
N LEU A 80 -8.48 21.13 -1.83
CA LEU A 80 -8.40 20.48 -3.14
C LEU A 80 -9.57 20.89 -4.05
N GLN A 81 -10.78 20.96 -3.50
CA GLN A 81 -12.02 21.20 -4.23
C GLN A 81 -12.84 22.35 -3.59
N PRO A 82 -12.29 23.58 -3.52
CA PRO A 82 -13.00 24.71 -2.91
C PRO A 82 -14.36 24.98 -3.59
N SER A 83 -14.50 24.68 -4.88
CA SER A 83 -15.76 24.85 -5.60
C SER A 83 -16.91 23.93 -5.09
N ARG A 84 -16.59 22.91 -4.32
CA ARG A 84 -17.58 22.00 -3.71
C ARG A 84 -18.14 22.52 -2.39
N PHE A 85 -17.59 23.59 -1.87
CA PHE A 85 -18.03 24.22 -0.63
C PHE A 85 -18.79 25.51 -0.93
N PRO A 86 -20.09 25.57 -0.66
CA PRO A 86 -20.86 26.80 -0.86
C PRO A 86 -20.42 27.86 0.15
N ASP A 87 -20.69 29.13 -0.17
CA ASP A 87 -20.49 30.22 0.77
C ASP A 87 -21.30 29.94 2.04
N GLY A 88 -20.68 30.16 3.19
CA GLY A 88 -21.24 29.85 4.51
C GLY A 88 -21.01 28.45 5.02
N ALA A 89 -20.32 27.57 4.28
CA ALA A 89 -19.92 26.26 4.82
C ALA A 89 -18.93 26.43 5.98
N GLU A 90 -19.29 25.94 7.17
CA GLU A 90 -18.51 26.02 8.39
C GLU A 90 -17.59 24.80 8.52
N GLY A 91 -16.32 24.93 8.10
CA GLY A 91 -15.31 23.88 8.12
C GLY A 91 -14.84 23.48 6.72
N SER A 92 -13.97 22.50 6.66
CA SER A 92 -13.28 22.06 5.43
C SER A 92 -13.44 20.57 5.11
N SER A 93 -14.23 19.85 5.93
CA SER A 93 -14.53 18.44 5.74
C SER A 93 -15.70 18.22 4.79
N GLU A 94 -15.86 16.98 4.34
CA GLU A 94 -17.04 16.52 3.58
C GLU A 94 -18.35 16.85 4.30
N LEU A 95 -18.39 16.66 5.63
CA LEU A 95 -19.59 16.98 6.43
C LEU A 95 -19.96 18.46 6.32
N ALA A 96 -18.97 19.38 6.36
CA ALA A 96 -19.24 20.80 6.20
C ALA A 96 -19.84 21.13 4.82
N ALA A 97 -19.36 20.47 3.77
CA ALA A 97 -19.85 20.66 2.41
C ALA A 97 -21.30 20.19 2.27
N VAL A 98 -21.62 18.97 2.72
CA VAL A 98 -22.97 18.40 2.58
C VAL A 98 -23.99 19.15 3.42
N VAL A 99 -23.68 19.52 4.66
CA VAL A 99 -24.54 20.35 5.52
C VAL A 99 -24.89 21.65 4.81
N ALA A 100 -23.89 22.39 4.36
CA ALA A 100 -24.10 23.70 3.74
C ALA A 100 -24.89 23.61 2.42
N TRP A 101 -24.72 22.57 1.61
CA TRP A 101 -25.52 22.36 0.41
C TRP A 101 -26.97 22.00 0.72
N VAL A 102 -27.21 21.14 1.72
CA VAL A 102 -28.57 20.75 2.13
C VAL A 102 -29.33 21.95 2.74
N ASP A 103 -28.67 22.71 3.60
CA ASP A 103 -29.28 23.89 4.21
C ASP A 103 -29.62 24.98 3.16
N ARG A 104 -28.77 25.15 2.16
CA ARG A 104 -28.93 26.15 1.11
C ARG A 104 -29.97 25.78 0.05
N GLU A 105 -29.97 24.52 -0.42
CA GLU A 105 -30.74 24.14 -1.63
C GLU A 105 -31.59 22.86 -1.44
N GLY A 106 -31.55 22.27 -0.25
CA GLY A 106 -32.27 21.04 0.06
C GLY A 106 -31.56 19.76 -0.41
N ILE A 107 -32.01 18.63 0.13
CA ILE A 107 -31.35 17.34 0.02
C ILE A 107 -31.27 16.82 -1.44
N ASP A 108 -32.31 17.00 -2.23
CA ASP A 108 -32.34 16.54 -3.62
C ASP A 108 -31.39 17.34 -4.52
N CYS A 109 -31.24 18.64 -4.26
CA CYS A 109 -30.28 19.46 -5.01
C CYS A 109 -28.84 19.10 -4.61
N ALA A 110 -28.57 18.98 -3.33
CA ALA A 110 -27.28 18.51 -2.82
C ALA A 110 -26.90 17.16 -3.45
N ARG A 111 -27.83 16.17 -3.43
CA ARG A 111 -27.60 14.86 -4.07
C ARG A 111 -27.16 14.99 -5.52
N ARG A 112 -27.88 15.76 -6.35
CA ARG A 112 -27.53 15.96 -7.78
C ARG A 112 -26.12 16.56 -7.95
N LYS A 113 -25.71 17.48 -7.07
CA LYS A 113 -24.36 18.09 -7.12
C LYS A 113 -23.26 17.09 -6.83
N PHE A 114 -23.46 16.23 -5.83
CA PHE A 114 -22.52 15.17 -5.48
C PHE A 114 -22.46 14.10 -6.58
N GLU A 115 -23.59 13.61 -7.08
CA GLU A 115 -23.65 12.65 -8.19
C GLU A 115 -23.00 13.22 -9.48
N GLN A 116 -23.23 14.50 -9.79
CA GLN A 116 -22.56 15.18 -10.91
C GLN A 116 -21.04 15.24 -10.70
N HIS A 117 -20.58 15.55 -9.49
CA HIS A 117 -19.17 15.55 -9.15
C HIS A 117 -18.55 14.18 -9.39
N TRP A 118 -19.08 13.11 -8.77
CA TRP A 118 -18.57 11.76 -8.91
C TRP A 118 -18.55 11.25 -10.36
N SER A 119 -19.55 11.59 -11.15
CA SER A 119 -19.66 11.15 -12.55
C SER A 119 -18.73 11.89 -13.52
N SER A 120 -18.36 13.13 -13.20
CA SER A 120 -17.64 14.01 -14.14
C SER A 120 -16.14 14.11 -13.86
N ILE A 121 -15.69 13.85 -12.61
CA ILE A 121 -14.31 14.16 -12.21
C ILE A 121 -13.28 13.21 -12.80
N VAL A 122 -13.61 11.91 -12.99
CA VAL A 122 -12.72 10.90 -13.58
C VAL A 122 -13.30 10.40 -14.91
N THR A 123 -12.95 11.07 -16.00
CA THR A 123 -13.37 10.72 -17.37
C THR A 123 -12.56 9.55 -17.95
N ASP A 124 -13.04 8.93 -19.04
CA ASP A 124 -12.29 7.87 -19.76
C ASP A 124 -10.98 8.38 -20.35
N ALA A 125 -10.95 9.64 -20.82
CA ALA A 125 -9.72 10.30 -21.25
C ALA A 125 -8.70 10.41 -20.08
N ALA A 126 -9.19 10.72 -18.89
CA ALA A 126 -8.39 10.77 -17.69
C ALA A 126 -7.81 9.38 -17.32
N ILE A 127 -8.62 8.32 -17.41
CA ILE A 127 -8.15 6.93 -17.21
C ILE A 127 -7.13 6.54 -18.30
N GLY A 128 -7.37 6.94 -19.56
CA GLY A 128 -6.42 6.75 -20.65
C GLY A 128 -5.05 7.38 -20.35
N TRP A 129 -5.03 8.59 -19.79
CA TRP A 129 -3.79 9.26 -19.38
C TRP A 129 -3.06 8.52 -18.25
N LEU A 130 -3.79 8.00 -17.24
CA LEU A 130 -3.20 7.20 -16.16
C LEU A 130 -2.47 5.96 -16.69
N VAL A 131 -3.02 5.30 -17.70
CA VAL A 131 -2.42 4.10 -18.30
C VAL A 131 -1.24 4.45 -19.21
N ASN A 132 -1.47 5.38 -20.15
CA ASN A 132 -0.57 5.58 -21.27
C ASN A 132 0.60 6.51 -20.94
N GLU A 133 0.35 7.56 -20.15
CA GLU A 133 1.36 8.56 -19.81
C GLU A 133 1.93 8.31 -18.42
N ALA A 134 1.06 8.24 -17.41
CA ALA A 134 1.49 8.05 -16.02
C ALA A 134 1.94 6.62 -15.70
N LYS A 135 1.59 5.62 -16.52
CA LYS A 135 1.96 4.20 -16.32
C LYS A 135 1.45 3.58 -15.02
N CYS A 136 0.33 4.08 -14.52
CA CYS A 136 -0.25 3.56 -13.28
C CYS A 136 -0.61 2.07 -13.38
N THR A 137 -0.33 1.33 -12.31
CA THR A 137 -0.75 -0.06 -12.13
C THR A 137 -1.93 -0.15 -11.18
N THR A 138 -1.99 0.75 -10.19
CA THR A 138 -2.98 0.75 -9.12
C THR A 138 -3.27 2.18 -8.68
N ILE A 139 -4.52 2.45 -8.32
CA ILE A 139 -4.98 3.72 -7.75
C ILE A 139 -5.37 3.48 -6.30
N ARG A 140 -5.02 4.39 -5.39
CA ARG A 140 -5.58 4.46 -4.04
C ARG A 140 -6.81 5.39 -4.09
N LEU A 141 -7.95 4.87 -3.67
CA LEU A 141 -9.22 5.54 -3.75
C LEU A 141 -9.78 5.80 -2.35
N PRO A 142 -9.60 7.03 -1.82
CA PRO A 142 -10.23 7.47 -0.59
C PRO A 142 -11.75 7.45 -0.69
N ILE A 143 -12.41 6.77 0.28
CA ILE A 143 -13.87 6.74 0.45
C ILE A 143 -14.24 6.96 1.91
N GLY A 144 -15.47 7.43 2.14
CA GLY A 144 -16.04 7.55 3.48
C GLY A 144 -16.99 6.39 3.80
N TYR A 145 -17.20 6.14 5.10
CA TYR A 145 -18.21 5.19 5.54
C TYR A 145 -19.63 5.56 5.07
N TYR A 146 -19.87 6.83 4.81
CA TYR A 146 -21.14 7.38 4.32
C TYR A 146 -21.35 7.13 2.81
N ASP A 147 -20.32 6.73 2.07
CA ASP A 147 -20.42 6.33 0.66
C ASP A 147 -20.94 4.90 0.49
N LEU A 148 -20.97 4.12 1.57
CA LEU A 148 -21.45 2.73 1.54
C LEU A 148 -22.99 2.70 1.49
N PRO A 149 -23.60 1.73 0.77
CA PRO A 149 -25.02 1.70 0.57
C PRO A 149 -25.75 1.19 1.82
N GLY A 150 -26.83 1.88 2.17
CA GLY A 150 -27.69 1.48 3.27
C GLY A 150 -27.62 2.41 4.48
N PRO A 151 -28.78 2.59 5.15
CA PRO A 151 -28.87 3.50 6.30
C PRO A 151 -28.09 3.02 7.52
N GLU A 152 -27.71 1.75 7.56
CA GLU A 152 -26.93 1.15 8.65
C GLU A 152 -25.52 1.70 8.76
N PHE A 153 -24.96 2.26 7.69
CA PHE A 153 -23.62 2.86 7.70
C PHE A 153 -23.62 4.30 8.23
N THR A 154 -24.74 5.03 8.09
CA THR A 154 -24.83 6.44 8.54
C THR A 154 -25.63 6.60 9.83
N ARG A 155 -26.49 5.64 10.21
CA ARG A 155 -27.34 5.73 11.40
C ARG A 155 -26.52 5.93 12.67
N GLY A 156 -26.89 6.91 13.49
CA GLY A 156 -26.21 7.27 14.72
C GLY A 156 -24.92 8.07 14.49
N THR A 157 -24.66 8.52 13.27
CA THR A 157 -23.49 9.36 12.94
C THR A 157 -23.95 10.76 12.48
N PRO A 158 -23.05 11.75 12.40
CA PRO A 158 -23.37 13.07 11.86
C PRO A 158 -23.88 13.07 10.42
N PHE A 159 -23.65 12.01 9.65
CA PHE A 159 -24.13 11.87 8.26
C PHE A 159 -25.55 11.28 8.16
N GLU A 160 -26.16 10.83 9.25
CA GLU A 160 -27.52 10.24 9.21
C GLU A 160 -28.56 11.17 8.56
N PRO A 161 -28.63 12.49 8.87
CA PRO A 161 -29.59 13.40 8.23
C PRO A 161 -29.35 13.57 6.72
N TYR A 162 -28.14 13.27 6.25
CA TYR A 162 -27.68 13.49 4.87
C TYR A 162 -27.56 12.19 4.05
N ALA A 163 -27.93 11.05 4.61
CA ALA A 163 -27.78 9.72 3.97
C ALA A 163 -28.33 9.66 2.54
N GLN A 164 -29.41 10.38 2.24
CA GLN A 164 -30.01 10.42 0.91
C GLN A 164 -29.12 11.10 -0.14
N VAL A 165 -28.19 11.97 0.26
CA VAL A 165 -27.22 12.58 -0.66
C VAL A 165 -26.28 11.51 -1.22
N TYR A 166 -25.93 10.52 -0.41
CA TYR A 166 -24.94 9.47 -0.71
C TYR A 166 -25.55 8.18 -1.31
N CYS A 167 -26.85 8.12 -1.54
CA CYS A 167 -27.51 6.89 -2.02
C CYS A 167 -26.95 6.36 -3.36
N GLY A 168 -26.36 7.22 -4.20
CA GLY A 168 -25.69 6.86 -5.46
C GLY A 168 -24.17 6.62 -5.38
N ALA A 169 -23.54 6.94 -4.25
CA ALA A 169 -22.07 6.95 -4.12
C ALA A 169 -21.45 5.58 -4.40
N TRP A 170 -21.93 4.52 -3.76
CA TRP A 170 -21.38 3.17 -3.98
C TRP A 170 -21.52 2.69 -5.42
N ASN A 171 -22.61 2.99 -6.10
CA ASN A 171 -22.77 2.65 -7.52
C ASN A 171 -21.75 3.40 -8.39
N SER A 172 -21.47 4.66 -8.07
CA SER A 172 -20.42 5.45 -8.73
C SER A 172 -19.03 4.85 -8.48
N ILE A 173 -18.71 4.47 -7.24
CA ILE A 173 -17.46 3.80 -6.86
C ILE A 173 -17.29 2.49 -7.66
N ARG A 174 -18.30 1.63 -7.68
CA ARG A 174 -18.28 0.38 -8.46
C ARG A 174 -18.05 0.63 -9.94
N SER A 175 -18.74 1.59 -10.53
CA SER A 175 -18.57 1.98 -11.93
C SER A 175 -17.14 2.44 -12.22
N LEU A 176 -16.56 3.27 -11.35
CA LEU A 176 -15.18 3.73 -11.50
C LEU A 176 -14.19 2.58 -11.40
N ILE A 177 -14.38 1.66 -10.44
CA ILE A 177 -13.51 0.46 -10.29
C ILE A 177 -13.57 -0.40 -11.55
N TYR A 178 -14.76 -0.65 -12.13
CA TYR A 178 -14.89 -1.42 -13.36
C TYR A 178 -14.16 -0.76 -14.52
N ARG A 179 -14.33 0.55 -14.72
CA ARG A 179 -13.66 1.31 -15.79
C ARG A 179 -12.13 1.30 -15.66
N LEU A 180 -11.61 1.41 -14.43
CA LEU A 180 -10.17 1.29 -14.16
C LEU A 180 -9.67 -0.13 -14.44
N ARG A 181 -10.41 -1.14 -14.01
CA ARG A 181 -10.06 -2.55 -14.18
C ARG A 181 -10.05 -2.98 -15.66
N GLU A 182 -10.99 -2.50 -16.48
CA GLU A 182 -10.99 -2.69 -17.94
C GLU A 182 -9.69 -2.18 -18.60
N ARG A 183 -9.00 -1.26 -17.96
CA ARG A 183 -7.70 -0.75 -18.36
C ARG A 183 -6.54 -1.36 -17.57
N SER A 184 -6.77 -2.50 -16.92
CA SER A 184 -5.79 -3.22 -16.09
C SER A 184 -5.20 -2.39 -14.94
N ILE A 185 -5.92 -1.37 -14.46
CA ILE A 185 -5.59 -0.61 -13.24
C ILE A 185 -6.32 -1.22 -12.05
N GLY A 186 -5.58 -1.61 -11.00
CA GLY A 186 -6.13 -2.03 -9.72
C GLY A 186 -6.61 -0.85 -8.89
N VAL A 187 -7.47 -1.14 -7.91
CA VAL A 187 -7.92 -0.13 -6.94
C VAL A 187 -7.69 -0.62 -5.52
N MET A 188 -6.91 0.12 -4.76
CA MET A 188 -6.83 0.03 -3.31
C MET A 188 -7.93 0.90 -2.74
N LEU A 189 -8.97 0.30 -2.14
CA LEU A 189 -10.02 1.06 -1.46
C LEU A 189 -9.53 1.47 -0.07
N ASP A 190 -9.57 2.75 0.20
CA ASP A 190 -9.12 3.34 1.46
C ASP A 190 -10.31 3.90 2.24
N LEU A 191 -10.61 3.31 3.41
CA LEU A 191 -11.54 3.89 4.36
C LEU A 191 -10.92 5.15 5.00
N HIS A 192 -10.86 6.21 4.21
CA HIS A 192 -10.23 7.47 4.55
C HIS A 192 -11.01 8.23 5.65
N ALA A 193 -12.33 8.21 5.54
CA ALA A 193 -13.23 8.73 6.56
C ALA A 193 -13.93 7.58 7.28
N LEU A 194 -13.65 7.44 8.59
CA LEU A 194 -14.29 6.50 9.51
C LEU A 194 -15.26 7.24 10.45
N PRO A 195 -16.27 6.53 11.03
CA PRO A 195 -17.21 7.16 11.96
C PRO A 195 -16.51 7.86 13.12
N GLY A 196 -16.75 9.15 13.30
CA GLY A 196 -16.11 9.96 14.33
C GLY A 196 -14.67 10.41 14.03
N GLY A 197 -14.09 10.01 12.87
CA GLY A 197 -12.73 10.37 12.45
C GLY A 197 -11.64 9.57 13.14
N ALA A 198 -10.69 9.03 12.38
CA ALA A 198 -9.54 8.28 12.89
C ALA A 198 -8.39 9.21 13.35
N ASN A 199 -8.44 10.47 13.00
CA ASN A 199 -7.57 11.56 13.42
C ASN A 199 -8.38 12.86 13.54
N ALA A 200 -7.74 13.92 14.06
CA ALA A 200 -8.38 15.21 14.30
C ALA A 200 -8.51 16.09 13.03
N GLN A 201 -8.05 15.61 11.88
CA GLN A 201 -8.00 16.41 10.65
C GLN A 201 -9.32 16.35 9.89
N GLU A 202 -9.57 17.37 9.05
CA GLU A 202 -10.81 17.53 8.29
C GLU A 202 -10.96 16.48 7.18
N HIS A 203 -9.87 15.93 6.66
CA HIS A 203 -9.88 14.83 5.69
C HIS A 203 -10.43 13.50 6.28
N SER A 204 -10.52 13.38 7.61
CA SER A 204 -11.22 12.27 8.25
C SER A 204 -12.75 12.31 8.11
N GLY A 205 -13.27 13.30 7.37
CA GLY A 205 -14.69 13.45 7.02
C GLY A 205 -15.53 14.17 8.09
N THR A 206 -14.95 14.66 9.18
CA THR A 206 -15.66 15.32 10.28
C THR A 206 -15.02 16.65 10.67
N ASN A 207 -15.83 17.54 11.24
CA ASN A 207 -15.39 18.84 11.78
C ASN A 207 -15.12 18.81 13.30
N SER A 208 -15.17 17.65 13.96
CA SER A 208 -15.08 17.57 15.43
C SER A 208 -13.71 18.02 15.96
N GLY A 209 -12.67 17.94 15.12
CA GLY A 209 -11.28 18.21 15.52
C GLY A 209 -10.75 17.20 16.55
N ARG A 210 -11.31 15.98 16.57
CA ARG A 210 -10.95 14.90 17.48
C ARG A 210 -10.98 13.57 16.76
N ALA A 211 -10.14 12.62 17.21
CA ALA A 211 -10.13 11.23 16.76
C ALA A 211 -11.14 10.39 17.56
N GLU A 212 -12.43 10.64 17.39
CA GLU A 212 -13.49 10.01 18.19
C GLU A 212 -13.69 8.51 17.84
N PHE A 213 -13.20 8.06 16.71
CA PHE A 213 -13.27 6.67 16.27
C PHE A 213 -12.72 5.71 17.35
N TRP A 214 -11.56 6.01 17.89
CA TRP A 214 -10.83 5.11 18.80
C TRP A 214 -11.45 4.99 20.19
N HIS A 215 -12.25 5.95 20.60
CA HIS A 215 -12.86 6.02 21.93
C HIS A 215 -14.32 5.57 21.98
N SER A 216 -14.89 5.17 20.83
CA SER A 216 -16.28 4.74 20.71
C SER A 216 -16.38 3.29 20.22
N ASP A 217 -16.94 2.40 21.06
CA ASP A 217 -17.23 1.01 20.65
C ASP A 217 -18.17 0.96 19.45
N PHE A 218 -19.15 1.88 19.40
CA PHE A 218 -20.06 2.00 18.26
C PHE A 218 -19.31 2.32 16.97
N ASN A 219 -18.42 3.33 16.99
CA ASN A 219 -17.67 3.74 15.81
C ASN A 219 -16.72 2.63 15.34
N ARG A 220 -16.01 1.97 16.26
CA ARG A 220 -15.12 0.83 15.93
C ARG A 220 -15.89 -0.33 15.32
N ALA A 221 -17.05 -0.69 15.90
CA ALA A 221 -17.90 -1.76 15.36
C ALA A 221 -18.45 -1.39 13.99
N LEU A 222 -18.82 -0.13 13.75
CA LEU A 222 -19.25 0.35 12.45
C LEU A 222 -18.11 0.30 11.42
N GLY A 223 -16.89 0.68 11.79
CA GLY A 223 -15.70 0.56 10.94
C GLY A 223 -15.44 -0.90 10.50
N ILE A 224 -15.60 -1.87 11.40
CA ILE A 224 -15.52 -3.30 11.05
C ILE A 224 -16.60 -3.68 10.02
N ARG A 225 -17.86 -3.25 10.22
CA ARG A 225 -18.94 -3.50 9.24
C ARG A 225 -18.65 -2.90 7.87
N CYS A 226 -18.03 -1.71 7.82
CA CYS A 226 -17.58 -1.10 6.57
C CYS A 226 -16.56 -1.99 5.85
N ALA A 227 -15.53 -2.45 6.55
CA ALA A 227 -14.52 -3.35 6.00
C ALA A 227 -15.11 -4.69 5.54
N GLN A 228 -16.05 -5.27 6.30
CA GLN A 228 -16.76 -6.49 5.92
C GLN A 228 -17.59 -6.30 4.65
N PHE A 229 -18.30 -5.18 4.52
CA PHE A 229 -19.07 -4.88 3.31
C PHE A 229 -18.15 -4.83 2.08
N ILE A 230 -17.03 -4.12 2.16
CA ILE A 230 -16.06 -4.04 1.06
C ILE A 230 -15.48 -5.44 0.74
N ALA A 231 -15.21 -6.26 1.75
CA ALA A 231 -14.72 -7.62 1.54
C ALA A 231 -15.76 -8.51 0.82
N HIS A 232 -17.05 -8.38 1.13
CA HIS A 232 -18.14 -9.06 0.41
C HIS A 232 -18.22 -8.61 -1.07
N GLU A 233 -18.11 -7.32 -1.34
CA GLU A 233 -18.07 -6.78 -2.70
C GLU A 233 -16.84 -7.30 -3.48
N ALA A 234 -15.68 -7.35 -2.83
CA ALA A 234 -14.45 -7.90 -3.42
C ALA A 234 -14.62 -9.38 -3.78
N ARG A 235 -15.15 -10.18 -2.85
CA ARG A 235 -15.43 -11.62 -3.07
C ARG A 235 -16.48 -11.82 -4.17
N SER A 236 -17.44 -10.92 -4.31
CA SER A 236 -18.47 -10.96 -5.36
C SER A 236 -17.95 -10.54 -6.74
N GLY A 237 -16.65 -10.29 -6.91
CA GLY A 237 -15.98 -10.06 -8.18
C GLY A 237 -15.67 -8.60 -8.50
N LEU A 238 -15.79 -7.66 -7.55
CA LEU A 238 -15.42 -6.27 -7.76
C LEU A 238 -13.95 -6.09 -8.15
N GLY A 239 -13.06 -7.04 -7.76
CA GLY A 239 -11.69 -7.11 -8.25
C GLY A 239 -10.82 -5.96 -7.79
N ILE A 240 -10.84 -5.68 -6.48
CA ILE A 240 -9.97 -4.66 -5.86
C ILE A 240 -8.61 -5.24 -5.46
N ALA A 241 -7.61 -4.37 -5.41
CA ALA A 241 -6.23 -4.73 -5.07
C ALA A 241 -6.03 -4.95 -3.56
N GLY A 242 -6.85 -4.30 -2.72
CA GLY A 242 -6.80 -4.43 -1.27
C GLY A 242 -7.78 -3.49 -0.58
N ILE A 243 -7.88 -3.62 0.72
CA ILE A 243 -8.71 -2.79 1.61
C ILE A 243 -7.80 -2.10 2.61
N GLN A 244 -7.71 -0.78 2.58
CA GLN A 244 -7.12 -0.01 3.65
C GLN A 244 -8.17 0.25 4.72
N LEU A 245 -7.90 -0.23 5.95
CA LEU A 245 -8.85 -0.19 7.06
C LEU A 245 -9.02 1.20 7.65
N VAL A 246 -7.96 2.01 7.60
CA VAL A 246 -7.94 3.35 8.16
C VAL A 246 -6.83 4.17 7.52
N ASN A 247 -7.13 5.44 7.23
CA ASN A 247 -6.15 6.44 6.83
C ASN A 247 -5.62 7.18 8.06
N GLU A 248 -4.28 7.35 8.14
CA GLU A 248 -3.60 8.22 9.11
C GLU A 248 -4.16 8.12 10.54
N ALA A 249 -4.17 6.90 11.09
CA ALA A 249 -4.50 6.73 12.50
C ALA A 249 -3.65 7.64 13.36
N GLU A 250 -4.24 8.26 14.39
CA GLU A 250 -3.51 9.11 15.33
C GLU A 250 -2.43 8.32 16.07
N TRP A 251 -1.34 9.00 16.45
CA TRP A 251 -0.26 8.38 17.23
C TRP A 251 -0.79 7.74 18.50
N GLU A 252 -0.36 6.48 18.74
CA GLU A 252 -0.74 5.70 19.94
C GLU A 252 -2.26 5.66 20.22
N SER A 253 -3.06 5.63 19.16
CA SER A 253 -4.51 5.54 19.26
C SER A 253 -4.96 4.41 20.18
N HIS A 254 -5.95 4.70 21.02
CA HIS A 254 -6.48 3.75 21.98
C HIS A 254 -6.98 2.47 21.33
N ARG A 255 -6.43 1.32 21.72
CA ARG A 255 -6.81 -0.01 21.22
C ARG A 255 -6.67 -0.17 19.70
N MET A 256 -5.75 0.54 19.04
CA MET A 256 -5.59 0.50 17.59
C MET A 256 -5.25 -0.92 17.08
N TYR A 257 -4.29 -1.59 17.70
CA TYR A 257 -3.86 -2.92 17.26
C TYR A 257 -4.87 -4.01 17.59
N GLU A 258 -5.60 -3.90 18.68
CA GLU A 258 -6.72 -4.78 19.01
C GLU A 258 -7.84 -4.64 17.97
N TRP A 259 -8.15 -3.41 17.57
CA TRP A 259 -9.11 -3.17 16.51
C TRP A 259 -8.63 -3.71 15.16
N TYR A 260 -7.33 -3.60 14.85
CA TYR A 260 -6.77 -4.24 13.66
C TYR A 260 -6.95 -5.77 13.72
N ASP A 261 -6.71 -6.41 14.85
CA ASP A 261 -6.91 -7.87 15.01
C ASP A 261 -8.36 -8.27 14.75
N GLU A 262 -9.33 -7.50 15.26
CA GLU A 262 -10.77 -7.71 15.03
C GLU A 262 -11.16 -7.50 13.56
N ALA A 263 -10.73 -6.40 12.95
CA ALA A 263 -11.05 -6.05 11.57
C ALA A 263 -10.41 -7.03 10.56
N VAL A 264 -9.14 -7.39 10.76
CA VAL A 264 -8.43 -8.39 9.92
C VAL A 264 -9.11 -9.75 10.03
N ALA A 265 -9.53 -10.18 11.22
CA ALA A 265 -10.28 -11.42 11.39
C ALA A 265 -11.64 -11.38 10.68
N ALA A 266 -12.35 -10.25 10.79
CA ALA A 266 -13.65 -10.06 10.16
C ALA A 266 -13.57 -10.08 8.62
N VAL A 267 -12.57 -9.43 8.03
CA VAL A 267 -12.30 -9.48 6.58
C VAL A 267 -11.89 -10.89 6.15
N SER A 268 -10.98 -11.53 6.91
CA SER A 268 -10.47 -12.87 6.61
C SER A 268 -11.56 -13.94 6.58
N ALA A 269 -12.58 -13.80 7.42
CA ALA A 269 -13.73 -14.70 7.41
C ALA A 269 -14.55 -14.63 6.10
N ILE A 270 -14.45 -13.53 5.35
CA ILE A 270 -15.17 -13.30 4.10
C ILE A 270 -14.26 -13.61 2.90
N ASP A 271 -13.10 -12.98 2.81
CA ASP A 271 -12.10 -13.20 1.74
C ASP A 271 -10.68 -13.28 2.34
N PRO A 272 -10.18 -14.51 2.64
CA PRO A 272 -8.85 -14.68 3.24
C PRO A 272 -7.70 -14.36 2.28
N SER A 273 -7.98 -14.07 1.01
CA SER A 273 -6.97 -13.79 -0.01
C SER A 273 -6.76 -12.30 -0.28
N ILE A 274 -7.67 -11.43 0.21
CA ILE A 274 -7.56 -9.98 -0.04
C ILE A 274 -6.51 -9.34 0.88
N PRO A 275 -5.53 -8.59 0.35
CA PRO A 275 -4.62 -7.83 1.20
C PRO A 275 -5.38 -6.75 2.00
N VAL A 276 -5.13 -6.71 3.30
CA VAL A 276 -5.62 -5.68 4.21
C VAL A 276 -4.47 -4.74 4.53
N VAL A 277 -4.71 -3.45 4.40
CA VAL A 277 -3.71 -2.40 4.64
C VAL A 277 -4.05 -1.70 5.95
N ILE A 278 -3.08 -1.59 6.85
CA ILE A 278 -3.17 -0.86 8.11
C ILE A 278 -2.35 0.42 8.05
N SER A 279 -2.79 1.48 8.72
CA SER A 279 -1.95 2.66 8.96
C SER A 279 -0.86 2.32 9.98
N ASP A 280 0.35 2.87 9.79
CA ASP A 280 1.43 2.73 10.76
C ASP A 280 1.20 3.54 12.05
N GLY A 281 0.19 4.43 12.07
CA GLY A 281 -0.09 5.31 13.21
C GLY A 281 1.14 6.16 13.57
N TRP A 282 1.93 6.54 12.58
CA TRP A 282 3.18 7.29 12.70
C TRP A 282 4.30 6.56 13.46
N ASN A 283 4.13 5.25 13.73
CA ASN A 283 5.13 4.39 14.36
C ASN A 283 5.37 3.13 13.50
N LEU A 284 6.18 3.31 12.45
CA LEU A 284 6.45 2.25 11.49
C LEU A 284 7.10 1.01 12.14
N ASP A 285 7.97 1.18 13.16
CA ASP A 285 8.60 0.03 13.84
C ASP A 285 7.55 -0.87 14.49
N LYS A 286 6.59 -0.30 15.21
CA LYS A 286 5.51 -1.05 15.87
C LYS A 286 4.55 -1.70 14.86
N ALA A 287 4.25 -1.02 13.75
CA ALA A 287 3.43 -1.58 12.69
C ALA A 287 4.12 -2.74 11.96
N VAL A 288 5.44 -2.65 11.76
CA VAL A 288 6.27 -3.72 11.22
C VAL A 288 6.24 -4.95 12.13
N GLU A 289 6.39 -4.79 13.44
CA GLU A 289 6.30 -5.88 14.42
C GLU A 289 4.92 -6.55 14.40
N TYR A 290 3.86 -5.75 14.34
CA TYR A 290 2.50 -6.26 14.20
C TYR A 290 2.32 -7.09 12.93
N SER A 291 2.80 -6.59 11.78
CA SER A 291 2.70 -7.28 10.49
C SER A 291 3.44 -8.60 10.48
N LEU A 292 4.70 -8.64 10.98
CA LEU A 292 5.49 -9.87 11.07
C LEU A 292 4.77 -10.96 11.90
N ARG A 293 4.20 -10.58 13.04
CA ARG A 293 3.42 -11.49 13.90
C ARG A 293 2.17 -12.01 13.19
N THR A 294 1.41 -11.13 12.55
CA THR A 294 0.13 -11.48 11.91
C THR A 294 0.34 -12.31 10.65
N ASN A 295 1.39 -12.02 9.88
CA ASN A 295 1.75 -12.74 8.65
C ASN A 295 2.67 -13.95 8.91
N SER A 296 2.54 -14.62 10.03
CA SER A 296 3.32 -15.82 10.33
C SER A 296 2.88 -17.02 9.47
N VAL A 297 3.85 -17.82 9.02
CA VAL A 297 3.60 -19.10 8.35
C VAL A 297 2.90 -20.10 9.27
N TYR A 298 3.22 -20.04 10.56
CA TYR A 298 2.78 -20.97 11.59
C TYR A 298 1.56 -20.49 12.38
N ALA A 299 0.86 -19.46 11.90
CA ALA A 299 -0.38 -19.03 12.54
C ALA A 299 -1.40 -20.21 12.57
N GLU A 300 -1.99 -20.49 13.73
CA GLU A 300 -3.02 -21.54 13.89
C GLU A 300 -4.20 -21.31 12.95
N HIS A 301 -4.60 -20.05 12.80
CA HIS A 301 -5.63 -19.60 11.88
C HIS A 301 -5.04 -18.58 10.91
N PRO A 302 -4.59 -19.00 9.71
CA PRO A 302 -4.06 -18.08 8.70
C PRO A 302 -5.08 -17.01 8.37
N LYS A 303 -4.72 -15.76 8.66
CA LYS A 303 -5.55 -14.59 8.32
C LYS A 303 -5.17 -14.07 6.94
N THR A 304 -6.02 -13.18 6.41
CA THR A 304 -5.70 -12.37 5.23
C THR A 304 -4.36 -11.66 5.39
N PRO A 305 -3.57 -11.48 4.30
CA PRO A 305 -2.27 -10.83 4.40
C PRO A 305 -2.39 -9.36 4.81
N VAL A 306 -1.52 -8.92 5.71
CA VAL A 306 -1.47 -7.55 6.22
C VAL A 306 -0.31 -6.80 5.60
N VAL A 307 -0.61 -5.63 5.02
CA VAL A 307 0.34 -4.66 4.47
C VAL A 307 0.38 -3.44 5.39
N VAL A 308 1.53 -2.85 5.59
CA VAL A 308 1.68 -1.60 6.37
C VAL A 308 1.72 -0.42 5.42
N ASP A 309 0.86 0.57 5.65
CA ASP A 309 0.90 1.86 4.97
C ASP A 309 1.64 2.89 5.82
N THR A 310 2.53 3.65 5.18
CA THR A 310 3.25 4.78 5.77
C THR A 310 3.24 5.97 4.82
N HIS A 311 3.18 7.19 5.36
CA HIS A 311 3.15 8.42 4.60
C HIS A 311 4.42 9.24 4.80
N PHE A 312 4.93 9.87 3.75
CA PHE A 312 6.14 10.67 3.82
C PHE A 312 5.95 12.08 3.28
N TYR A 313 6.03 13.05 4.18
CA TYR A 313 6.00 14.46 3.88
C TYR A 313 7.11 15.22 4.61
N TRP A 314 7.60 16.30 4.00
CA TRP A 314 8.60 17.20 4.59
C TRP A 314 8.14 18.67 4.51
N ALA A 315 6.82 18.88 4.75
CA ALA A 315 6.17 20.17 4.60
C ALA A 315 5.40 20.65 5.82
N PHE A 316 5.40 19.88 6.93
CA PHE A 316 4.49 20.15 8.03
C PHE A 316 5.18 20.56 9.34
N THR A 317 6.41 20.14 9.58
CA THR A 317 7.06 20.34 10.87
C THR A 317 8.06 21.52 10.85
N ASP A 318 8.35 22.07 12.04
CA ASP A 318 9.41 23.09 12.16
C ASP A 318 10.80 22.49 11.85
N ALA A 319 10.99 21.19 12.11
CA ALA A 319 12.20 20.47 11.72
C ALA A 319 12.36 20.41 10.20
N ASP A 320 11.26 20.26 9.44
CA ASP A 320 11.31 20.28 7.97
C ASP A 320 11.78 21.64 7.44
N LYS A 321 11.28 22.73 8.03
CA LYS A 321 11.67 24.10 7.66
C LYS A 321 13.15 24.40 7.89
N GLN A 322 13.79 23.70 8.83
CA GLN A 322 15.22 23.89 9.12
C GLN A 322 16.13 23.23 8.07
N LYS A 323 15.62 22.24 7.32
CA LYS A 323 16.39 21.49 6.34
C LYS A 323 16.40 22.16 4.97
N SER A 324 17.55 22.08 4.28
CA SER A 324 17.64 22.41 2.86
C SER A 324 17.04 21.27 2.01
N PRO A 325 16.64 21.54 0.75
CA PRO A 325 16.18 20.50 -0.15
C PRO A 325 17.20 19.36 -0.34
N GLN A 326 18.49 19.68 -0.36
CA GLN A 326 19.55 18.70 -0.49
C GLN A 326 19.63 17.76 0.72
N GLN A 327 19.46 18.28 1.93
CA GLN A 327 19.40 17.46 3.14
C GLN A 327 18.17 16.54 3.13
N ILE A 328 17.01 17.04 2.70
CA ILE A 328 15.79 16.26 2.57
C ILE A 328 15.96 15.15 1.53
N ILE A 329 16.56 15.45 0.37
CA ILE A 329 16.85 14.46 -0.68
C ILE A 329 17.76 13.34 -0.14
N GLN A 330 18.74 13.65 0.70
CA GLN A 330 19.58 12.65 1.36
C GLN A 330 18.77 11.82 2.37
N GLU A 331 17.90 12.46 3.15
CA GLU A 331 17.04 11.79 4.13
C GLU A 331 16.07 10.78 3.49
N VAL A 332 15.56 11.07 2.29
CA VAL A 332 14.74 10.11 1.52
C VAL A 332 15.45 8.77 1.39
N GLY A 333 16.76 8.75 1.17
CA GLY A 333 17.56 7.54 1.03
C GLY A 333 17.55 6.63 2.27
N THR A 334 17.20 7.16 3.44
CA THR A 334 17.14 6.41 4.71
C THR A 334 15.73 5.89 5.05
N LYS A 335 14.69 6.40 4.40
CA LYS A 335 13.30 5.98 4.69
C LYS A 335 13.12 4.49 4.48
N LEU A 336 12.19 3.88 5.22
CA LEU A 336 11.97 2.43 5.23
C LEU A 336 13.20 1.61 5.71
N GLY A 337 14.14 2.22 6.44
CA GLY A 337 15.25 1.52 7.10
C GLY A 337 14.78 0.51 8.17
N GLN A 338 13.58 0.70 8.71
CA GLN A 338 12.93 -0.22 9.66
C GLN A 338 12.74 -1.64 9.09
N LEU A 339 12.78 -1.79 7.76
CA LEU A 339 12.68 -3.09 7.08
C LEU A 339 14.03 -3.84 7.02
N ASP A 340 15.14 -3.15 7.32
CA ASP A 340 16.48 -3.75 7.20
C ASP A 340 16.63 -4.94 8.15
N GLY A 341 17.03 -6.08 7.58
CA GLY A 341 17.17 -7.34 8.31
C GLY A 341 15.87 -8.05 8.71
N LYS A 342 14.71 -7.50 8.36
CA LYS A 342 13.38 -8.10 8.65
C LYS A 342 12.76 -8.81 7.44
N GLU A 343 13.26 -8.55 6.23
CA GLU A 343 12.88 -9.23 4.99
C GLU A 343 13.79 -10.44 4.71
N GLY A 344 13.38 -11.31 3.79
CA GLY A 344 14.24 -12.37 3.25
C GLY A 344 14.12 -13.74 3.92
N SER A 345 13.38 -13.88 5.04
CA SER A 345 13.07 -15.17 5.66
C SER A 345 11.67 -15.13 6.30
N VAL A 346 10.68 -15.46 5.49
CA VAL A 346 9.27 -15.52 5.94
C VAL A 346 9.04 -16.70 6.89
N ILE A 347 9.75 -17.79 6.68
CA ILE A 347 9.68 -18.99 7.56
C ILE A 347 10.03 -18.63 9.00
N ASP A 348 11.09 -17.87 9.21
CA ASP A 348 11.60 -17.61 10.56
C ASP A 348 10.91 -16.43 11.24
N ARG A 349 10.51 -15.42 10.46
CA ARG A 349 10.10 -14.11 11.02
C ARG A 349 8.67 -13.73 10.73
N GLY A 350 8.00 -14.39 9.78
CA GLY A 350 6.78 -13.89 9.16
C GLY A 350 7.07 -12.92 8.01
N ALA A 351 6.02 -12.45 7.34
CA ALA A 351 6.14 -11.58 6.19
C ALA A 351 5.86 -10.12 6.55
N ILE A 352 6.75 -9.21 6.13
CA ILE A 352 6.54 -7.76 6.18
C ILE A 352 6.46 -7.20 4.78
N GLN A 353 5.41 -6.43 4.53
CA GLN A 353 5.28 -5.66 3.31
C GLN A 353 4.75 -4.28 3.62
N THR A 354 5.43 -3.25 3.08
CA THR A 354 4.99 -1.87 3.20
C THR A 354 4.57 -1.30 1.85
N ILE A 355 3.68 -0.32 1.89
CA ILE A 355 3.43 0.63 0.81
C ILE A 355 3.66 2.06 1.33
N VAL A 356 3.92 2.99 0.41
CA VAL A 356 3.89 4.43 0.69
C VAL A 356 2.56 4.95 0.15
N GLY A 357 1.55 5.03 1.02
CA GLY A 357 0.18 5.40 0.63
C GLY A 357 0.06 6.85 0.21
N GLU A 358 0.93 7.71 0.76
CA GLU A 358 0.96 9.11 0.37
C GLU A 358 2.39 9.69 0.39
N TYR A 359 2.69 10.45 -0.65
CA TYR A 359 3.87 11.31 -0.74
C TYR A 359 3.66 12.39 -1.81
N SER A 360 4.44 13.47 -1.76
CA SER A 360 4.39 14.55 -2.76
C SER A 360 5.78 15.14 -3.01
N CYS A 361 5.87 16.12 -3.92
CA CYS A 361 7.11 16.86 -4.14
C CYS A 361 7.15 18.21 -3.39
N VAL A 362 6.23 18.42 -2.45
CA VAL A 362 6.14 19.67 -1.69
C VAL A 362 7.18 19.73 -0.58
N LEU A 363 7.85 20.86 -0.48
CA LEU A 363 8.62 21.28 0.69
C LEU A 363 8.11 22.65 1.16
N THR A 364 8.53 23.07 2.36
CA THR A 364 8.20 24.41 2.85
C THR A 364 8.94 25.47 2.05
N GLU A 365 8.39 26.68 1.95
CA GLU A 365 9.08 27.80 1.31
C GLU A 365 10.41 28.13 2.03
N ASP A 366 10.47 27.94 3.35
CA ASP A 366 11.69 28.09 4.13
C ASP A 366 12.78 27.08 3.72
N SER A 367 12.37 25.85 3.36
CA SER A 367 13.27 24.81 2.84
C SER A 367 13.75 25.16 1.42
N TRP A 368 12.84 25.57 0.53
CA TRP A 368 13.21 26.00 -0.83
C TRP A 368 14.20 27.16 -0.84
N ALA A 369 14.04 28.14 0.07
CA ALA A 369 14.94 29.27 0.21
C ALA A 369 16.38 28.85 0.55
N LYS A 370 16.60 27.65 1.09
CA LYS A 370 17.93 27.10 1.41
C LYS A 370 18.55 26.29 0.27
N GLY A 371 18.02 26.42 -0.95
CA GLY A 371 18.48 25.66 -2.13
C GLY A 371 19.90 25.94 -2.62
N GLY A 372 20.59 26.94 -2.03
CA GLY A 372 22.02 27.22 -2.34
C GLY A 372 22.25 27.67 -3.77
N GLY A 373 21.29 28.42 -4.37
CA GLY A 373 21.38 28.92 -5.74
C GLY A 373 21.02 27.91 -6.84
N VAL A 374 20.63 26.69 -6.46
CA VAL A 374 20.11 25.70 -7.43
C VAL A 374 18.65 26.06 -7.76
N PRO A 375 18.25 26.07 -9.05
CA PRO A 375 16.87 26.33 -9.43
C PRO A 375 15.87 25.39 -8.73
N LYS A 376 14.72 25.92 -8.31
CA LYS A 376 13.68 25.13 -7.60
C LYS A 376 13.24 23.92 -8.41
N GLU A 377 13.04 24.09 -9.71
CA GLU A 377 12.61 23.03 -10.63
C GLU A 377 13.60 21.84 -10.66
N GLU A 378 14.89 22.13 -10.62
CA GLU A 378 15.93 21.09 -10.56
C GLU A 378 15.91 20.36 -9.22
N LEU A 379 15.68 21.07 -8.11
CA LEU A 379 15.57 20.49 -6.79
C LEU A 379 14.30 19.62 -6.65
N VAL A 380 13.16 20.09 -7.18
CA VAL A 380 11.90 19.31 -7.24
C VAL A 380 12.11 18.01 -8.01
N LYS A 381 12.80 18.08 -9.16
CA LYS A 381 13.13 16.90 -9.95
C LYS A 381 14.00 15.92 -9.17
N LYS A 382 15.09 16.37 -8.59
CA LYS A 382 15.98 15.50 -7.77
C LYS A 382 15.24 14.88 -6.59
N PHE A 383 14.33 15.62 -5.95
CA PHE A 383 13.53 15.15 -4.84
C PHE A 383 12.53 14.07 -5.28
N GLY A 384 11.79 14.29 -6.35
CA GLY A 384 10.85 13.31 -6.90
C GLY A 384 11.53 12.03 -7.41
N GLU A 385 12.69 12.16 -8.09
CA GLU A 385 13.52 11.03 -8.52
C GLU A 385 14.06 10.21 -7.33
N ALA A 386 14.51 10.86 -6.26
CA ALA A 386 15.00 10.21 -5.06
C ALA A 386 13.89 9.39 -4.38
N GLN A 387 12.68 9.97 -4.21
CA GLN A 387 11.51 9.30 -3.69
C GLN A 387 11.12 8.11 -4.56
N SER A 388 10.98 8.30 -5.86
CA SER A 388 10.64 7.24 -6.81
C SER A 388 11.60 6.06 -6.71
N ARG A 389 12.92 6.34 -6.67
CA ARG A 389 13.95 5.30 -6.55
C ARG A 389 13.85 4.56 -5.23
N ARG A 390 13.75 5.29 -4.11
CA ARG A 390 13.74 4.69 -2.78
C ARG A 390 12.51 3.81 -2.57
N TYR A 391 11.33 4.30 -2.95
CA TYR A 391 10.08 3.55 -2.75
C TYR A 391 10.01 2.32 -3.65
N GLN A 392 10.52 2.41 -4.89
CA GLN A 392 10.61 1.24 -5.78
C GLN A 392 11.59 0.17 -5.30
N GLN A 393 12.58 0.54 -4.50
CA GLN A 393 13.55 -0.39 -3.91
C GLN A 393 13.03 -1.09 -2.65
N ARG A 394 12.18 -0.40 -1.85
CA ARG A 394 11.88 -0.83 -0.47
C ARG A 394 10.41 -1.09 -0.20
N ALA A 395 9.49 -0.59 -1.01
CA ALA A 395 8.06 -0.77 -0.82
C ALA A 395 7.44 -1.64 -1.91
N GLY A 396 6.30 -2.25 -1.62
CA GLY A 396 5.47 -2.97 -2.60
C GLY A 396 4.64 -2.05 -3.48
N GLY A 397 4.64 -0.76 -3.18
CA GLY A 397 3.95 0.25 -3.96
C GLY A 397 4.10 1.65 -3.41
N SER A 398 3.74 2.64 -4.23
CA SER A 398 3.69 4.03 -3.81
C SER A 398 2.60 4.80 -4.55
N TYR A 399 1.93 5.71 -3.83
CA TYR A 399 0.83 6.49 -4.34
C TYR A 399 1.08 7.98 -4.09
N PHE A 400 1.15 8.75 -5.17
CA PHE A 400 1.37 10.18 -5.07
C PHE A 400 0.12 10.89 -4.53
N TRP A 401 0.25 11.83 -3.63
CA TRP A 401 -0.82 12.70 -3.19
C TRP A 401 -0.68 14.07 -3.89
N THR A 402 -1.54 14.46 -4.86
CA THR A 402 -2.76 13.72 -5.24
C THR A 402 -3.12 14.05 -6.70
N TRP A 403 -4.20 13.50 -7.20
CA TRP A 403 -4.70 13.78 -8.53
C TRP A 403 -6.19 14.11 -8.47
N LYS A 404 -6.58 15.15 -9.21
CA LYS A 404 -7.86 15.82 -9.26
C LYS A 404 -8.07 16.84 -8.14
N MET A 405 -7.98 18.09 -8.56
CA MET A 405 -8.23 19.27 -7.74
C MET A 405 -8.71 20.40 -8.64
N ASP A 406 -9.37 21.41 -8.07
CA ASP A 406 -9.89 22.57 -8.83
C ASP A 406 -8.77 23.39 -9.49
N TRP A 407 -7.58 23.38 -8.90
CA TRP A 407 -6.39 24.12 -9.35
C TRP A 407 -5.36 23.23 -10.08
N MET A 408 -5.87 22.29 -10.92
CA MET A 408 -5.00 21.50 -11.81
C MET A 408 -4.07 22.40 -12.63
N PRO A 409 -2.81 21.95 -12.93
CA PRO A 409 -2.24 20.62 -12.70
C PRO A 409 -1.66 20.37 -11.31
N GLY A 410 -1.76 21.30 -10.34
CA GLY A 410 -1.53 21.06 -8.93
C GLY A 410 -0.11 21.31 -8.39
N GLY A 411 0.81 21.87 -9.21
CA GLY A 411 2.17 22.14 -8.76
C GLY A 411 2.86 20.91 -8.14
N GLU A 412 3.58 21.12 -7.03
CA GLU A 412 4.28 20.06 -6.31
C GLU A 412 3.33 19.03 -5.62
N TRP A 413 2.05 19.38 -5.41
CA TRP A 413 0.98 18.49 -4.94
C TRP A 413 0.32 17.70 -6.07
N GLY A 414 0.52 18.11 -7.32
CA GLY A 414 -0.19 17.57 -8.47
C GLY A 414 0.51 16.40 -9.13
N PHE A 415 -0.04 15.19 -9.03
CA PHE A 415 0.48 14.01 -9.74
C PHE A 415 0.67 14.27 -11.24
N LYS A 416 -0.28 15.00 -11.87
CA LYS A 416 -0.19 15.35 -13.28
C LYS A 416 1.00 16.27 -13.56
N ALA A 417 1.18 17.34 -12.77
CA ALA A 417 2.28 18.27 -12.93
C ALA A 417 3.63 17.56 -12.81
N GLN A 418 3.79 16.69 -11.81
CA GLN A 418 5.04 16.01 -11.54
C GLN A 418 5.35 14.90 -12.57
N THR A 419 4.32 14.22 -13.09
CA THR A 419 4.46 13.25 -14.18
C THR A 419 4.85 13.93 -15.48
N ASP A 420 4.16 15.00 -15.89
CA ASP A 420 4.42 15.74 -17.14
C ASP A 420 5.83 16.36 -17.11
N ALA A 421 6.28 16.86 -15.95
CA ALA A 421 7.63 17.37 -15.75
C ALA A 421 8.71 16.28 -15.61
N LYS A 422 8.32 15.00 -15.57
CA LYS A 422 9.21 13.85 -15.35
C LYS A 422 10.02 13.96 -14.05
N ASN A 423 9.43 14.55 -13.03
CA ASN A 423 10.02 14.66 -11.70
C ASN A 423 9.85 13.35 -10.89
N ILE A 424 8.79 12.58 -11.17
CA ILE A 424 8.55 11.25 -10.64
C ILE A 424 8.71 10.22 -11.75
N VAL A 425 9.32 9.07 -11.41
CA VAL A 425 9.75 8.08 -12.41
C VAL A 425 8.97 6.79 -12.24
N PRO A 426 8.22 6.33 -13.26
CA PRO A 426 7.58 5.03 -13.24
C PRO A 426 8.60 3.89 -13.14
N PRO A 427 8.21 2.73 -12.59
CA PRO A 427 9.07 1.54 -12.57
C PRO A 427 9.49 1.10 -13.97
N GLN A 428 10.73 0.63 -14.09
CA GLN A 428 11.31 0.25 -15.39
C GLN A 428 10.47 -0.77 -16.16
N HIS A 429 9.87 -1.74 -15.47
CA HIS A 429 9.02 -2.75 -16.11
C HIS A 429 7.74 -2.17 -16.71
N ALA A 430 7.21 -1.07 -16.18
CA ALA A 430 5.97 -0.43 -16.62
C ALA A 430 6.15 0.46 -17.87
N ILE A 431 7.39 0.82 -18.22
CA ILE A 431 7.69 1.70 -19.36
C ILE A 431 8.18 0.94 -20.60
N LEU A 432 8.31 -0.39 -20.51
CA LEU A 432 8.72 -1.21 -21.66
C LEU A 432 7.64 -1.19 -22.75
N GLY A 433 8.06 -0.99 -23.99
CA GLY A 433 7.17 -1.21 -25.14
C GLY A 433 6.89 -2.69 -25.37
N SER A 434 5.75 -3.01 -26.00
CA SER A 434 5.31 -4.39 -26.24
C SER A 434 6.35 -5.27 -26.94
N GLY A 435 7.05 -4.74 -27.96
CA GLY A 435 8.11 -5.47 -28.66
C GLY A 435 9.33 -5.76 -27.80
N GLU A 436 9.72 -4.84 -26.91
CA GLU A 436 10.83 -5.07 -25.98
C GLU A 436 10.41 -6.05 -24.88
N LYS A 437 9.19 -5.94 -24.37
CA LYS A 437 8.61 -6.91 -23.42
C LYS A 437 8.66 -8.33 -24.01
N ALA A 438 8.18 -8.52 -25.24
CA ALA A 438 8.19 -9.82 -25.92
C ALA A 438 9.61 -10.39 -26.06
N ARG A 439 10.57 -9.60 -26.56
CA ARG A 439 11.98 -10.06 -26.70
C ARG A 439 12.61 -10.49 -25.36
N ARG A 440 12.36 -9.74 -24.29
CA ARG A 440 12.88 -10.10 -22.95
C ARG A 440 12.27 -11.38 -22.43
N LEU A 441 10.97 -11.57 -22.68
CA LEU A 441 10.24 -12.77 -22.30
C LEU A 441 10.73 -14.00 -23.05
N ASP A 442 10.92 -13.91 -24.37
CA ASP A 442 11.46 -15.02 -25.21
C ASP A 442 12.86 -15.42 -24.73
N ARG A 443 13.71 -14.43 -24.41
CA ARG A 443 15.03 -14.69 -23.81
C ARG A 443 14.90 -15.43 -22.48
N ALA A 444 14.04 -14.96 -21.56
CA ALA A 444 13.85 -15.59 -20.27
C ALA A 444 13.36 -17.04 -20.41
N LYS A 445 12.41 -17.29 -21.35
CA LYS A 445 11.92 -18.65 -21.65
C LYS A 445 13.04 -19.55 -22.16
N SER A 446 13.90 -19.05 -23.05
CA SER A 446 15.01 -19.85 -23.61
C SER A 446 16.11 -20.16 -22.60
N GLU A 447 16.31 -19.32 -21.58
CA GLU A 447 17.35 -19.48 -20.55
C GLU A 447 16.86 -20.27 -19.33
N GLN A 448 15.56 -20.55 -19.19
CA GLN A 448 14.94 -21.09 -17.98
C GLN A 448 15.60 -22.37 -17.47
N ASP A 449 15.73 -23.39 -18.32
CA ASP A 449 16.27 -24.70 -17.93
C ASP A 449 17.75 -24.63 -17.53
N GLY A 450 18.55 -23.87 -18.29
CA GLY A 450 19.96 -23.65 -17.97
C GLY A 450 20.15 -22.94 -16.63
N ARG A 451 19.35 -21.91 -16.35
CA ARG A 451 19.38 -21.18 -15.08
C ARG A 451 18.93 -22.06 -13.91
N LYS A 452 17.88 -22.86 -14.10
CA LYS A 452 17.40 -23.81 -13.09
C LYS A 452 18.50 -24.80 -12.71
N GLN A 453 19.12 -25.45 -13.70
CA GLN A 453 20.18 -26.41 -13.50
C GLN A 453 21.39 -25.79 -12.78
N GLN A 454 21.80 -24.58 -13.20
CA GLN A 454 22.89 -23.85 -12.56
C GLN A 454 22.58 -23.52 -11.11
N ALA A 455 21.39 -22.97 -10.83
CA ALA A 455 20.98 -22.61 -9.46
C ALA A 455 20.91 -23.82 -8.54
N PHE A 456 20.33 -24.92 -9.03
CA PHE A 456 20.26 -26.17 -8.28
C PHE A 456 21.65 -26.74 -7.96
N GLN A 457 22.54 -26.82 -8.96
CA GLN A 457 23.89 -27.33 -8.77
C GLN A 457 24.70 -26.47 -7.79
N GLN A 458 24.59 -25.14 -7.86
CA GLN A 458 25.23 -24.23 -6.93
C GLN A 458 24.72 -24.44 -5.49
N HIS A 459 23.42 -24.63 -5.32
CA HIS A 459 22.80 -24.89 -4.03
C HIS A 459 23.30 -26.23 -3.43
N VAL A 460 23.27 -27.32 -4.20
CA VAL A 460 23.75 -28.64 -3.74
C VAL A 460 25.24 -28.60 -3.39
N ASN A 461 26.08 -28.00 -4.24
CA ASN A 461 27.50 -27.87 -3.99
C ASN A 461 27.80 -27.06 -2.72
N TYR A 462 27.07 -25.98 -2.48
CA TYR A 462 27.23 -25.18 -1.26
C TYR A 462 26.97 -26.02 -0.01
N TRP A 463 25.85 -26.74 0.07
CA TRP A 463 25.51 -27.52 1.24
C TRP A 463 26.42 -28.72 1.44
N ASN A 464 26.86 -29.39 0.37
CA ASN A 464 27.85 -30.46 0.44
C ASN A 464 29.22 -29.97 0.97
N GLN A 465 29.55 -28.69 0.75
CA GLN A 465 30.79 -28.10 1.26
C GLN A 465 30.65 -27.63 2.71
N VAL A 466 29.51 -27.02 3.08
CA VAL A 466 29.30 -26.42 4.41
C VAL A 466 28.96 -27.47 5.45
N ASP A 467 28.14 -28.46 5.07
CA ASP A 467 27.74 -29.56 5.94
C ASP A 467 27.75 -30.89 5.15
N PRO A 468 28.94 -31.50 4.97
CA PRO A 468 29.13 -32.72 4.17
C PRO A 468 28.36 -33.95 4.65
N ASN A 469 27.94 -33.95 5.91
CA ASN A 469 27.20 -35.07 6.54
C ASN A 469 25.70 -34.75 6.68
N GLY A 470 25.28 -33.55 6.31
CA GLY A 470 23.88 -33.10 6.36
C GLY A 470 23.04 -33.81 5.30
N THR A 471 21.80 -34.08 5.65
CA THR A 471 20.81 -34.62 4.70
C THR A 471 19.78 -33.55 4.45
N TYR A 472 19.71 -33.07 3.21
CA TYR A 472 18.84 -31.97 2.80
C TYR A 472 17.82 -32.42 1.76
N GLU A 473 16.59 -31.91 1.84
CA GLU A 473 15.53 -32.14 0.86
C GLU A 473 15.69 -31.15 -0.31
N HIS A 474 16.76 -31.30 -1.10
CA HIS A 474 17.15 -30.40 -2.20
C HIS A 474 16.06 -30.23 -3.25
N GLU A 475 15.19 -31.23 -3.44
CA GLU A 475 14.04 -31.17 -4.35
C GLU A 475 13.06 -30.05 -3.98
N LYS A 476 12.95 -29.66 -2.71
CA LYS A 476 12.15 -28.52 -2.28
C LYS A 476 12.72 -27.20 -2.81
N TYR A 477 14.06 -27.07 -2.84
CA TYR A 477 14.70 -25.90 -3.43
C TYR A 477 14.45 -25.84 -4.95
N GLU A 478 14.62 -26.97 -5.65
CA GLU A 478 14.39 -27.04 -7.10
C GLU A 478 12.96 -26.69 -7.45
N TYR A 479 11.99 -27.26 -6.73
CA TYR A 479 10.57 -26.95 -6.90
C TYR A 479 10.25 -25.50 -6.58
N GLY A 480 10.78 -24.94 -5.50
CA GLY A 480 10.65 -23.55 -5.14
C GLY A 480 11.18 -22.62 -6.25
N TRP A 481 12.36 -22.94 -6.82
CA TRP A 481 12.94 -22.19 -7.91
C TRP A 481 12.03 -22.17 -9.14
N HIS A 482 11.48 -23.34 -9.51
CA HIS A 482 10.56 -23.45 -10.64
C HIS A 482 9.31 -22.60 -10.42
N VAL A 483 8.68 -22.69 -9.25
CA VAL A 483 7.51 -21.87 -8.88
C VAL A 483 7.85 -20.37 -8.97
N GLY A 484 8.96 -19.95 -8.36
CA GLY A 484 9.34 -18.54 -8.32
C GLY A 484 9.61 -17.94 -9.70
N TYR A 485 10.29 -18.69 -10.56
CA TYR A 485 10.59 -18.26 -11.93
C TYR A 485 9.31 -18.16 -12.78
N SER A 486 8.44 -19.17 -12.70
CA SER A 486 7.17 -19.20 -13.43
C SER A 486 6.21 -18.12 -12.94
N ASP A 487 6.12 -17.88 -11.63
CA ASP A 487 5.30 -16.81 -11.05
C ASP A 487 5.77 -15.43 -11.54
N ALA A 488 7.07 -15.15 -11.47
CA ALA A 488 7.61 -13.87 -11.91
C ALA A 488 7.37 -13.63 -13.41
N MET A 489 7.44 -14.71 -14.22
CA MET A 489 7.10 -14.68 -15.63
C MET A 489 5.62 -14.38 -15.85
N ALA A 490 4.71 -15.04 -15.13
CA ALA A 490 3.27 -14.80 -15.23
C ALA A 490 2.90 -13.35 -14.85
N PHE A 491 3.51 -12.80 -13.80
CA PHE A 491 3.34 -11.38 -13.46
C PHE A 491 3.81 -10.47 -14.59
N PHE A 492 4.96 -10.75 -15.19
CA PHE A 492 5.49 -9.92 -16.27
C PHE A 492 4.64 -10.00 -17.54
N GLU A 493 4.02 -11.15 -17.81
CA GLU A 493 3.07 -11.36 -18.92
C GLU A 493 1.70 -10.72 -18.68
N GLY A 494 1.27 -10.56 -17.44
CA GLY A 494 -0.12 -10.32 -17.01
C GLY A 494 -0.82 -9.07 -17.56
N ARG A 495 -0.13 -8.17 -18.27
CA ARG A 495 -0.70 -7.01 -18.99
C ARG A 495 -0.24 -7.04 -20.44
N ASP A 496 -1.10 -6.68 -21.38
CA ASP A 496 -0.80 -6.78 -22.81
C ASP A 496 0.38 -5.91 -23.26
N THR A 497 0.41 -4.65 -22.83
CA THR A 497 1.35 -3.64 -23.34
C THR A 497 2.49 -3.28 -22.41
N GLN A 498 2.40 -3.64 -21.14
CA GLN A 498 3.37 -3.28 -20.09
C GLN A 498 3.73 -4.52 -19.30
N GLY A 499 4.94 -4.56 -18.75
CA GLY A 499 5.30 -5.60 -17.79
C GLY A 499 4.78 -5.25 -16.38
N ASP A 500 4.49 -6.28 -15.59
CA ASP A 500 4.35 -6.15 -14.13
C ASP A 500 5.49 -6.91 -13.43
N ARG A 501 5.67 -6.67 -12.16
CA ARG A 501 6.56 -7.46 -11.30
C ARG A 501 5.86 -7.80 -9.99
N ILE A 502 6.29 -8.86 -9.33
CA ILE A 502 5.89 -9.12 -7.94
C ILE A 502 6.42 -7.96 -7.10
N GLY A 503 5.51 -7.12 -6.62
CA GLY A 503 5.83 -5.96 -5.79
C GLY A 503 5.74 -6.27 -4.31
N MET A 504 4.78 -7.13 -3.92
CA MET A 504 4.58 -7.58 -2.55
C MET A 504 5.24 -8.94 -2.32
N LEU A 505 6.58 -8.98 -2.51
CA LEU A 505 7.34 -10.24 -2.55
C LEU A 505 7.23 -11.05 -1.25
N GLU A 506 7.32 -10.40 -0.09
CA GLU A 506 7.27 -11.10 1.19
C GLU A 506 5.91 -11.79 1.41
N LEU A 507 4.83 -11.11 1.08
CA LEU A 507 3.48 -11.68 1.15
C LEU A 507 3.24 -12.74 0.06
N TRP A 508 3.85 -12.57 -1.12
CA TRP A 508 3.78 -13.57 -2.17
C TRP A 508 4.50 -14.87 -1.75
N VAL A 509 5.67 -14.75 -1.15
CA VAL A 509 6.40 -15.88 -0.57
C VAL A 509 5.56 -16.56 0.51
N LEU A 510 4.95 -15.80 1.43
CA LEU A 510 4.04 -16.34 2.45
C LEU A 510 2.91 -17.15 1.83
N LYS A 511 2.24 -16.60 0.80
CA LYS A 511 1.17 -17.28 0.07
C LYS A 511 1.65 -18.60 -0.51
N ARG A 512 2.79 -18.60 -1.24
CA ARG A 512 3.33 -19.79 -1.89
C ARG A 512 3.82 -20.85 -0.90
N ILE A 513 4.39 -20.46 0.24
CA ILE A 513 4.72 -21.41 1.32
C ILE A 513 3.46 -22.07 1.87
N ARG A 514 2.39 -21.30 2.11
CA ARG A 514 1.11 -21.87 2.58
C ARG A 514 0.50 -22.82 1.57
N GLU A 515 0.53 -22.50 0.29
CA GLU A 515 0.01 -23.32 -0.81
C GLU A 515 0.83 -24.58 -1.07
N SER A 516 2.13 -24.55 -0.84
CA SER A 516 3.00 -25.73 -0.99
C SER A 516 2.63 -26.86 -0.05
N GLY A 517 1.94 -26.56 1.04
CA GLY A 517 1.62 -27.54 2.09
C GLY A 517 2.84 -28.01 2.88
N TYR A 518 4.04 -27.54 2.56
CA TYR A 518 5.25 -27.94 3.29
C TYR A 518 5.16 -27.50 4.75
N ARG A 519 5.50 -28.43 5.63
CA ARG A 519 5.62 -28.23 7.08
C ARG A 519 6.86 -28.98 7.55
N GLY A 520 7.65 -28.39 8.43
CA GLY A 520 8.84 -29.07 8.99
C GLY A 520 10.16 -28.37 8.64
N GLY A 521 11.27 -28.99 9.04
CA GLY A 521 12.58 -28.37 9.13
C GLY A 521 13.20 -27.88 7.81
N PHE A 522 12.80 -28.44 6.67
CA PHE A 522 13.36 -28.06 5.36
C PHE A 522 12.42 -27.20 4.49
N THR A 523 11.35 -26.62 5.06
CA THR A 523 10.48 -25.69 4.32
C THR A 523 11.22 -24.44 3.83
N TRP A 524 12.25 -24.01 4.54
CA TRP A 524 13.11 -22.89 4.16
C TRP A 524 13.83 -23.11 2.81
N LEU A 525 14.10 -24.37 2.41
CA LEU A 525 14.67 -24.67 1.09
C LEU A 525 13.72 -24.27 -0.05
N PHE A 526 12.41 -24.53 0.12
CA PHE A 526 11.42 -24.06 -0.82
C PHE A 526 11.40 -22.52 -0.92
N GLU A 527 11.44 -21.81 0.21
CA GLU A 527 11.51 -20.34 0.23
C GLU A 527 12.76 -19.83 -0.49
N GLN A 528 13.93 -20.39 -0.19
CA GLN A 528 15.17 -20.00 -0.85
C GLN A 528 15.12 -20.22 -2.37
N GLY A 529 14.64 -21.38 -2.78
CA GLY A 529 14.43 -21.69 -4.20
C GLY A 529 13.50 -20.71 -4.87
N LEU A 530 12.33 -20.43 -4.27
CA LEU A 530 11.33 -19.50 -4.80
C LEU A 530 11.91 -18.09 -4.99
N ARG A 531 12.59 -17.55 -3.98
CA ARG A 531 13.24 -16.24 -4.08
C ARG A 531 14.33 -16.21 -5.16
N LYS A 532 15.11 -17.28 -5.26
CA LYS A 532 16.13 -17.41 -6.30
C LYS A 532 15.51 -17.46 -7.70
N GLY A 533 14.44 -18.22 -7.89
CA GLY A 533 13.70 -18.28 -9.16
C GLY A 533 13.17 -16.93 -9.60
N VAL A 534 12.53 -16.18 -8.68
CA VAL A 534 12.07 -14.81 -8.93
C VAL A 534 13.23 -13.89 -9.34
N SER A 535 14.34 -13.93 -8.60
CA SER A 535 15.54 -13.13 -8.89
C SER A 535 16.17 -13.49 -10.24
N ASP A 536 16.24 -14.79 -10.57
CA ASP A 536 16.80 -15.25 -11.85
C ASP A 536 15.96 -14.85 -13.04
N PHE A 537 14.63 -14.84 -12.90
CA PHE A 537 13.75 -14.33 -13.94
C PHE A 537 13.99 -12.83 -14.19
N TYR A 538 14.01 -12.00 -13.13
CA TYR A 538 14.26 -10.56 -13.31
C TYR A 538 15.65 -10.28 -13.87
N SER A 539 16.66 -11.05 -13.47
CA SER A 539 17.98 -10.99 -14.09
C SER A 539 17.96 -11.37 -15.58
N ALA A 540 17.20 -12.40 -15.96
CA ALA A 540 17.07 -12.82 -17.38
C ALA A 540 16.43 -11.73 -18.24
N ILE A 541 15.44 -11.02 -17.72
CA ILE A 541 14.79 -9.91 -18.43
C ILE A 541 15.53 -8.56 -18.27
N GLY A 542 16.57 -8.49 -17.44
CA GLY A 542 17.39 -7.28 -17.24
C GLY A 542 16.68 -6.18 -16.45
N ILE A 543 16.00 -6.54 -15.36
CA ILE A 543 15.29 -5.62 -14.44
C ILE A 543 15.79 -5.83 -13.01
#